data_8d0bd2d976bbfa3dfa4f1fbc89686042
#
_entry.id   8d0bd2d976bbfa3dfa4f1fbc89686042
#
_cell.length_a   1.000
_cell.length_b   1.000
_cell.length_c   1.000
_cell.angle_alpha   90.00
_cell.angle_beta   90.00
_cell.angle_gamma   90.00
#
_symmetry.space_group_name_H-M   'P 1'
#
loop_
_entity.id
_entity.type
_entity.pdbx_description
1 polymer ?
#
loop_
_entity_poly.entity_id
_entity_poly.type
_entity_poly.pdbx_seq_one_letter_code
_entity_poly.pdbx_strand_id
1 'polypeptide(L)'
;MNFVSTIIVDKKNNKKWLLIGLTIIFLGIIVVIVSYKLLNKKPIDDIQKPINYQEQLKEMLEKSTNQSKYKLNIEFDIENNTEKIAYGTYEIMIDHETYIANIDSKVYKNEDIAWVSKYDLRKNVYLNQDQSLQMQEEANPEYIYTLLNNANDVTNTTAIISKDDMTKALKTTNLRYLADISSSAGINALEDVTVPYEYDSECKLLNKIKLSILVNDNKKINITYTLVYNA
;
A
#
# COMPACT_ATOMS: atom_id res chain seq x y z
N MET A 1 11.51 -55.47 -92.33
CA MET A 1 11.52 -56.03 -90.95
C MET A 1 11.58 -54.85 -89.97
N ASN A 2 10.43 -54.47 -89.46
CA ASN A 2 10.36 -53.35 -88.48
C ASN A 2 10.24 -53.93 -87.12
N PHE A 3 11.29 -53.73 -86.27
CA PHE A 3 11.22 -54.01 -84.83
C PHE A 3 10.65 -52.80 -84.09
N VAL A 4 9.43 -52.96 -83.61
CA VAL A 4 8.83 -51.97 -82.67
C VAL A 4 9.14 -52.48 -81.28
N SER A 5 10.05 -51.82 -80.59
CA SER A 5 10.33 -52.11 -79.16
C SER A 5 9.32 -51.34 -78.30
N THR A 6 8.39 -52.04 -77.70
CA THR A 6 7.39 -51.51 -76.80
C THR A 6 8.09 -51.30 -75.41
N ILE A 7 8.28 -50.02 -75.03
CA ILE A 7 8.73 -49.66 -73.71
C ILE A 7 7.54 -49.78 -72.76
N ILE A 8 7.48 -50.83 -71.96
CA ILE A 8 6.51 -50.98 -70.89
C ILE A 8 7.05 -50.11 -69.69
N VAL A 9 6.50 -48.90 -69.55
CA VAL A 9 6.77 -48.05 -68.38
C VAL A 9 5.96 -48.63 -67.24
N ASP A 10 6.67 -49.17 -66.26
CA ASP A 10 6.08 -49.75 -65.06
C ASP A 10 5.43 -48.68 -64.19
N LYS A 11 4.12 -48.55 -64.33
CA LYS A 11 3.26 -47.51 -63.71
C LYS A 11 3.18 -47.66 -62.18
N LYS A 12 3.72 -48.75 -61.62
CA LYS A 12 3.62 -49.08 -60.20
C LYS A 12 4.73 -48.43 -59.35
N ASN A 13 5.84 -48.04 -59.93
CA ASN A 13 6.98 -47.46 -59.24
C ASN A 13 6.80 -45.92 -59.00
N ASN A 14 6.07 -45.25 -59.89
CA ASN A 14 5.89 -43.79 -59.78
C ASN A 14 5.06 -43.35 -58.56
N LYS A 15 4.12 -44.20 -58.09
CA LYS A 15 3.32 -43.85 -56.88
C LYS A 15 4.18 -43.91 -55.60
N LYS A 16 5.14 -44.81 -55.49
CA LYS A 16 6.05 -44.89 -54.33
C LYS A 16 6.98 -43.68 -54.28
N TRP A 17 7.54 -43.28 -55.41
CA TRP A 17 8.41 -42.10 -55.46
C TRP A 17 7.63 -40.80 -55.19
N LEU A 18 6.37 -40.72 -55.63
CA LEU A 18 5.49 -39.56 -55.35
C LEU A 18 5.13 -39.47 -53.85
N LEU A 19 4.87 -40.62 -53.22
CA LEU A 19 4.64 -40.68 -51.77
C LEU A 19 5.88 -40.27 -50.95
N ILE A 20 7.06 -40.75 -51.34
CA ILE A 20 8.33 -40.39 -50.70
C ILE A 20 8.58 -38.86 -50.86
N GLY A 21 8.38 -38.33 -52.05
CA GLY A 21 8.52 -36.88 -52.29
C GLY A 21 7.57 -36.02 -51.44
N LEU A 22 6.29 -36.41 -51.34
CA LEU A 22 5.31 -35.75 -50.48
C LEU A 22 5.69 -35.80 -48.99
N THR A 23 6.22 -36.93 -48.51
CA THR A 23 6.66 -37.08 -47.10
C THR A 23 7.85 -36.18 -46.79
N ILE A 24 8.81 -36.05 -47.71
CA ILE A 24 9.96 -35.14 -47.55
C ILE A 24 9.53 -33.69 -47.55
N ILE A 25 8.60 -33.30 -48.42
CA ILE A 25 8.06 -31.94 -48.42
C ILE A 25 7.32 -31.64 -47.11
N PHE A 26 6.51 -32.58 -46.61
CA PHE A 26 5.76 -32.41 -45.34
C PHE A 26 6.69 -32.28 -44.12
N LEU A 27 7.75 -33.12 -44.07
CA LEU A 27 8.78 -32.99 -43.06
C LEU A 27 9.54 -31.66 -43.14
N GLY A 28 9.83 -31.16 -44.35
CA GLY A 28 10.44 -29.88 -44.60
C GLY A 28 9.57 -28.72 -44.07
N ILE A 29 8.27 -28.76 -44.28
CA ILE A 29 7.31 -27.77 -43.79
C ILE A 29 7.25 -27.77 -42.25
N ILE A 30 7.23 -28.96 -41.63
CA ILE A 30 7.26 -29.09 -40.17
C ILE A 30 8.53 -28.48 -39.59
N VAL A 31 9.69 -28.77 -40.18
CA VAL A 31 10.99 -28.21 -39.71
C VAL A 31 10.99 -26.70 -39.85
N VAL A 32 10.47 -26.13 -40.93
CA VAL A 32 10.37 -24.66 -41.12
C VAL A 32 9.44 -24.04 -40.07
N ILE A 33 8.28 -24.66 -39.79
CA ILE A 33 7.33 -24.15 -38.78
C ILE A 33 7.93 -24.21 -37.37
N VAL A 34 8.61 -25.31 -37.04
CA VAL A 34 9.27 -25.46 -35.73
C VAL A 34 10.45 -24.49 -35.59
N SER A 35 11.26 -24.33 -36.64
CA SER A 35 12.37 -23.36 -36.65
C SER A 35 11.85 -21.93 -36.56
N TYR A 36 10.77 -21.59 -37.27
CA TYR A 36 10.13 -20.28 -37.19
C TYR A 36 9.57 -19.99 -35.79
N LYS A 37 8.94 -20.98 -35.14
CA LYS A 37 8.46 -20.85 -33.76
C LYS A 37 9.60 -20.76 -32.74
N LEU A 38 10.74 -21.43 -32.99
CA LEU A 38 11.93 -21.36 -32.14
C LEU A 38 12.69 -20.04 -32.30
N LEU A 39 12.79 -19.53 -33.54
CA LEU A 39 13.45 -18.25 -33.83
C LEU A 39 12.59 -17.04 -33.45
N ASN A 40 11.24 -17.15 -33.55
CA ASN A 40 10.31 -16.13 -33.11
C ASN A 40 9.80 -16.31 -31.68
N LYS A 41 10.38 -17.20 -30.86
CA LYS A 41 10.32 -16.99 -29.42
C LYS A 41 11.04 -15.67 -29.17
N LYS A 42 10.22 -14.59 -29.01
CA LYS A 42 10.75 -13.36 -28.41
C LYS A 42 11.58 -13.80 -27.20
N PRO A 43 12.80 -13.33 -27.05
CA PRO A 43 13.49 -13.54 -25.78
C PRO A 43 12.48 -13.12 -24.71
N ILE A 44 12.28 -14.00 -23.74
CA ILE A 44 11.57 -13.63 -22.51
C ILE A 44 12.55 -12.70 -21.81
N ASP A 45 12.60 -11.46 -22.29
CA ASP A 45 13.04 -10.32 -21.51
C ASP A 45 11.91 -10.01 -20.51
N ASP A 46 11.55 -10.99 -19.69
CA ASP A 46 11.10 -10.74 -18.34
C ASP A 46 12.31 -10.26 -17.52
N ILE A 47 12.92 -9.19 -17.97
CA ILE A 47 13.55 -8.25 -17.05
C ILE A 47 12.34 -7.69 -16.31
N GLN A 48 11.98 -8.33 -15.18
CA GLN A 48 11.04 -7.76 -14.23
C GLN A 48 11.58 -6.36 -13.98
N LYS A 49 10.85 -5.35 -14.48
CA LYS A 49 11.17 -3.96 -14.14
C LYS A 49 11.34 -3.91 -12.63
N PRO A 50 12.42 -3.33 -12.11
CA PRO A 50 12.60 -3.23 -10.68
C PRO A 50 11.31 -2.65 -10.09
N ILE A 51 10.74 -3.33 -9.09
CA ILE A 51 9.49 -2.94 -8.45
C ILE A 51 9.73 -1.55 -7.83
N ASN A 52 8.99 -0.57 -8.28
CA ASN A 52 9.01 0.76 -7.68
C ASN A 52 8.03 0.78 -6.49
N TYR A 53 8.52 0.44 -5.31
CA TYR A 53 7.71 0.41 -4.09
C TYR A 53 7.12 1.78 -3.72
N GLN A 54 7.80 2.88 -4.06
CA GLN A 54 7.28 4.23 -3.85
C GLN A 54 5.99 4.47 -4.67
N GLU A 55 5.99 4.06 -5.93
CA GLU A 55 4.83 4.18 -6.80
C GLU A 55 3.70 3.23 -6.34
N GLN A 56 4.07 2.03 -5.91
CA GLN A 56 3.12 1.06 -5.37
C GLN A 56 2.44 1.59 -4.09
N LEU A 57 3.19 2.19 -3.16
CA LEU A 57 2.63 2.81 -1.96
C LEU A 57 1.67 3.95 -2.32
N LYS A 58 2.04 4.82 -3.27
CA LYS A 58 1.16 5.90 -3.76
C LYS A 58 -0.15 5.37 -4.33
N GLU A 59 -0.09 4.31 -5.14
CA GLU A 59 -1.30 3.65 -5.66
C GLU A 59 -2.19 3.12 -4.53
N MET A 60 -1.60 2.49 -3.51
CA MET A 60 -2.33 2.00 -2.34
C MET A 60 -2.97 3.13 -1.53
N LEU A 61 -2.24 4.23 -1.32
CA LEU A 61 -2.75 5.41 -0.63
C LEU A 61 -3.93 6.03 -1.39
N GLU A 62 -3.79 6.22 -2.70
CA GLU A 62 -4.86 6.75 -3.56
C GLU A 62 -6.10 5.85 -3.52
N LYS A 63 -5.95 4.54 -3.63
CA LYS A 63 -7.07 3.61 -3.53
C LYS A 63 -7.76 3.64 -2.18
N SER A 64 -6.99 3.74 -1.09
CA SER A 64 -7.51 3.76 0.27
C SER A 64 -8.26 5.06 0.56
N THR A 65 -7.74 6.21 0.13
CA THR A 65 -8.39 7.51 0.31
C THR A 65 -9.60 7.74 -0.61
N ASN A 66 -9.69 7.02 -1.72
CA ASN A 66 -10.83 7.09 -2.65
C ASN A 66 -12.00 6.18 -2.24
N GLN A 67 -11.92 5.45 -1.10
CA GLN A 67 -13.06 4.71 -0.58
C GLN A 67 -14.14 5.69 -0.10
N SER A 68 -15.40 5.47 -0.50
CA SER A 68 -16.49 6.36 -0.12
C SER A 68 -16.76 6.37 1.38
N LYS A 69 -16.64 5.19 2.01
CA LYS A 69 -16.84 5.00 3.47
C LYS A 69 -15.88 3.94 3.99
N TYR A 70 -15.31 4.20 5.15
CA TYR A 70 -14.51 3.20 5.87
C TYR A 70 -14.39 3.55 7.35
N LYS A 71 -14.01 2.57 8.16
CA LYS A 71 -13.71 2.74 9.57
C LYS A 71 -12.19 2.78 9.77
N LEU A 72 -11.72 3.78 10.50
CA LEU A 72 -10.34 3.91 10.94
C LEU A 72 -10.31 3.76 12.46
N ASN A 73 -9.67 2.70 12.94
CA ASN A 73 -9.40 2.50 14.35
C ASN A 73 -7.97 2.91 14.63
N ILE A 74 -7.77 3.77 15.62
CA ILE A 74 -6.46 4.21 16.08
C ILE A 74 -6.30 3.76 17.52
N GLU A 75 -5.27 2.98 17.81
CA GLU A 75 -4.83 2.64 19.16
C GLU A 75 -3.51 3.33 19.41
N PHE A 76 -3.33 3.93 20.58
CA PHE A 76 -2.06 4.52 20.96
C PHE A 76 -1.70 4.24 22.41
N ASP A 77 -0.42 4.23 22.68
CA ASP A 77 0.13 4.32 24.02
C ASP A 77 1.37 5.20 24.06
N ILE A 78 1.60 5.80 25.22
CA ILE A 78 2.74 6.65 25.49
C ILE A 78 3.48 6.09 26.69
N GLU A 79 4.76 5.82 26.50
CA GLU A 79 5.64 5.25 27.51
C GLU A 79 6.68 6.28 27.96
N ASN A 80 6.98 6.28 29.26
CA ASN A 80 8.13 6.93 29.86
C ASN A 80 8.98 5.86 30.56
N ASN A 81 10.17 5.57 30.05
CA ASN A 81 11.04 4.52 30.59
C ASN A 81 10.32 3.16 30.80
N THR A 82 9.53 2.70 29.82
CA THR A 82 8.73 1.45 29.84
C THR A 82 7.42 1.48 30.65
N GLU A 83 7.15 2.56 31.40
CA GLU A 83 5.86 2.73 32.08
C GLU A 83 4.87 3.45 31.16
N LYS A 84 3.66 2.90 31.00
CA LYS A 84 2.59 3.57 30.26
C LYS A 84 2.04 4.73 31.08
N ILE A 85 2.17 5.94 30.55
CA ILE A 85 1.68 7.17 31.18
C ILE A 85 0.38 7.67 30.56
N ALA A 86 0.06 7.28 29.33
CA ALA A 86 -1.22 7.51 28.68
C ALA A 86 -1.47 6.45 27.62
N TYR A 87 -2.73 6.15 27.33
CA TYR A 87 -3.14 5.27 26.23
C TYR A 87 -4.57 5.56 25.83
N GLY A 88 -4.97 5.10 24.65
CA GLY A 88 -6.36 5.28 24.23
C GLY A 88 -6.66 4.71 22.85
N THR A 89 -7.93 4.90 22.48
CA THR A 89 -8.48 4.47 21.18
C THR A 89 -9.31 5.59 20.57
N TYR A 90 -9.26 5.68 19.25
CA TYR A 90 -10.20 6.46 18.45
C TYR A 90 -10.86 5.52 17.46
N GLU A 91 -12.18 5.48 17.45
CA GLU A 91 -12.98 4.85 16.41
C GLU A 91 -13.56 5.91 15.50
N ILE A 92 -13.16 5.93 14.24
CA ILE A 92 -13.48 6.99 13.32
C ILE A 92 -14.22 6.41 12.12
N MET A 93 -15.49 6.83 11.93
CA MET A 93 -16.26 6.51 10.74
C MET A 93 -16.11 7.63 9.73
N ILE A 94 -15.39 7.38 8.65
CA ILE A 94 -15.13 8.34 7.57
C ILE A 94 -16.16 8.15 6.46
N ASP A 95 -16.77 9.23 6.05
CA ASP A 95 -17.76 9.30 4.97
C ASP A 95 -17.38 10.42 3.99
N HIS A 96 -16.79 10.05 2.85
CA HIS A 96 -16.40 10.99 1.80
C HIS A 96 -17.58 11.49 0.96
N GLU A 97 -18.75 10.85 1.02
CA GLU A 97 -19.95 11.33 0.35
C GLU A 97 -20.49 12.59 1.06
N THR A 98 -20.48 12.58 2.39
CA THR A 98 -20.87 13.73 3.22
C THR A 98 -19.68 14.59 3.64
N TYR A 99 -18.45 14.08 3.48
CA TYR A 99 -17.20 14.68 3.97
C TYR A 99 -17.16 14.86 5.49
N ILE A 100 -17.78 13.95 6.22
CA ILE A 100 -17.83 13.97 7.68
C ILE A 100 -17.10 12.73 8.23
N ALA A 101 -16.26 12.96 9.22
CA ALA A 101 -15.74 11.90 10.09
C ALA A 101 -16.44 11.98 11.46
N ASN A 102 -17.06 10.89 11.89
CA ASN A 102 -17.60 10.75 13.23
C ASN A 102 -16.55 10.02 14.08
N ILE A 103 -16.18 10.62 15.20
CA ILE A 103 -15.06 10.18 16.05
C ILE A 103 -15.58 9.86 17.44
N ASP A 104 -15.38 8.61 17.87
CA ASP A 104 -15.57 8.15 19.26
C ASP A 104 -14.20 7.90 19.87
N SER A 105 -13.92 8.59 20.97
CA SER A 105 -12.60 8.62 21.60
C SER A 105 -12.67 8.16 23.04
N LYS A 106 -11.73 7.30 23.43
CA LYS A 106 -11.51 6.85 24.81
C LYS A 106 -10.02 6.95 25.11
N VAL A 107 -9.67 7.79 26.06
CA VAL A 107 -8.29 8.06 26.43
C VAL A 107 -8.15 7.96 27.95
N TYR A 108 -7.09 7.32 28.39
CA TYR A 108 -6.66 7.29 29.77
C TYR A 108 -5.42 8.14 29.95
N LYS A 109 -5.49 9.11 30.85
CA LYS A 109 -4.35 9.85 31.41
C LYS A 109 -4.72 10.28 32.83
N ASN A 110 -4.26 9.53 33.86
CA ASN A 110 -4.66 9.67 35.27
C ASN A 110 -6.13 9.33 35.53
N GLU A 111 -7.03 9.57 34.60
CA GLU A 111 -8.47 9.26 34.61
C GLU A 111 -8.96 8.87 33.23
N ASP A 112 -10.09 8.17 33.16
CA ASP A 112 -10.76 7.85 31.90
C ASP A 112 -11.46 9.07 31.34
N ILE A 113 -11.17 9.43 30.10
CA ILE A 113 -11.79 10.52 29.37
C ILE A 113 -12.40 9.94 28.09
N ALA A 114 -13.69 10.15 27.88
CA ALA A 114 -14.38 9.75 26.67
C ALA A 114 -15.13 10.93 26.05
N TRP A 115 -15.09 11.05 24.73
CA TRP A 115 -15.85 12.09 24.02
C TRP A 115 -16.20 11.64 22.61
N VAL A 116 -17.26 12.23 22.05
CA VAL A 116 -17.69 12.06 20.68
C VAL A 116 -17.57 13.39 19.94
N SER A 117 -16.97 13.37 18.77
CA SER A 117 -16.83 14.57 17.95
C SER A 117 -17.12 14.30 16.48
N LYS A 118 -17.29 15.37 15.71
CA LYS A 118 -17.44 15.34 14.26
C LYS A 118 -16.41 16.25 13.63
N TYR A 119 -15.82 15.79 12.54
CA TYR A 119 -14.81 16.52 11.79
C TYR A 119 -15.26 16.71 10.35
N ASP A 120 -15.19 17.97 9.85
CA ASP A 120 -15.44 18.30 8.44
C ASP A 120 -14.14 18.14 7.66
N LEU A 121 -14.07 17.09 6.84
CA LEU A 121 -12.88 16.72 6.05
C LEU A 121 -12.54 17.78 4.97
N ARG A 122 -13.53 18.56 4.48
CA ARG A 122 -13.27 19.62 3.49
C ARG A 122 -12.71 20.87 4.13
N LYS A 123 -13.23 21.24 5.30
CA LYS A 123 -12.85 22.47 6.01
C LYS A 123 -11.67 22.26 6.95
N ASN A 124 -11.30 21.00 7.23
CA ASN A 124 -10.30 20.63 8.22
C ASN A 124 -10.60 21.20 9.62
N VAL A 125 -11.85 21.09 10.08
CA VAL A 125 -12.28 21.63 11.38
C VAL A 125 -13.21 20.67 12.11
N TYR A 126 -13.14 20.66 13.44
CA TYR A 126 -14.14 20.02 14.27
C TYR A 126 -15.45 20.81 14.26
N LEU A 127 -16.57 20.10 14.07
CA LEU A 127 -17.91 20.69 14.04
C LEU A 127 -18.55 20.77 15.43
N ASN A 128 -18.30 19.76 16.26
CA ASN A 128 -18.83 19.68 17.62
C ASN A 128 -17.63 19.49 18.56
N GLN A 129 -17.20 20.57 19.16
CA GLN A 129 -16.16 20.52 20.18
C GLN A 129 -16.80 20.69 21.54
N ASP A 130 -16.62 19.71 22.43
CA ASP A 130 -16.80 19.94 23.84
C ASP A 130 -15.62 20.81 24.29
N GLN A 131 -15.90 22.11 24.54
CA GLN A 131 -14.88 23.10 24.92
C GLN A 131 -14.21 22.79 26.26
N SER A 132 -14.72 21.81 27.01
CA SER A 132 -14.15 21.38 28.29
C SER A 132 -12.79 20.67 28.16
N LEU A 133 -12.48 20.15 26.97
CA LEU A 133 -11.23 19.44 26.71
C LEU A 133 -10.28 20.33 25.91
N GLN A 134 -9.25 20.88 26.56
CA GLN A 134 -8.13 21.58 25.91
C GLN A 134 -7.29 20.69 24.97
N MET A 135 -7.86 19.55 24.57
CA MET A 135 -7.21 18.48 23.75
C MET A 135 -7.51 18.62 22.26
N GLN A 136 -8.01 19.77 21.85
CA GLN A 136 -8.51 19.98 20.50
C GLN A 136 -7.43 20.64 19.64
N GLU A 137 -6.51 19.85 19.17
CA GLU A 137 -5.69 20.24 18.05
C GLU A 137 -6.26 19.65 16.76
N GLU A 138 -6.15 20.42 15.69
CA GLU A 138 -6.83 20.26 14.41
C GLU A 138 -6.29 19.09 13.56
N ALA A 139 -5.99 17.95 14.18
CA ALA A 139 -5.44 16.81 13.44
C ALA A 139 -6.52 16.21 12.53
N ASN A 140 -6.34 16.36 11.24
CA ASN A 140 -7.12 15.61 10.25
C ASN A 140 -6.97 14.11 10.52
N PRO A 141 -8.06 13.34 10.70
CA PRO A 141 -8.02 11.91 10.93
C PRO A 141 -7.22 11.12 9.87
N GLU A 142 -7.19 11.64 8.64
CA GLU A 142 -6.51 11.05 7.51
C GLU A 142 -5.07 11.57 7.30
N TYR A 143 -4.52 12.34 8.23
CA TYR A 143 -3.19 12.93 8.08
C TYR A 143 -2.07 11.89 7.90
N ILE A 144 -2.27 10.68 8.39
CA ILE A 144 -1.33 9.57 8.19
C ILE A 144 -1.06 9.27 6.71
N TYR A 145 -2.05 9.42 5.84
CA TYR A 145 -1.87 9.23 4.40
C TYR A 145 -0.94 10.29 3.79
N THR A 146 -1.05 11.54 4.27
CA THR A 146 -0.15 12.63 3.85
C THR A 146 1.28 12.34 4.26
N LEU A 147 1.50 11.83 5.46
CA LEU A 147 2.83 11.43 5.95
C LEU A 147 3.42 10.30 5.10
N LEU A 148 2.66 9.25 4.83
CA LEU A 148 3.13 8.13 4.01
C LEU A 148 3.38 8.52 2.56
N ASN A 149 2.59 9.45 2.00
CA ASN A 149 2.82 9.94 0.65
C ASN A 149 4.15 10.71 0.49
N ASN A 150 4.63 11.31 1.58
CA ASN A 150 5.90 12.04 1.66
C ASN A 150 7.06 11.17 2.20
N ALA A 151 6.80 9.88 2.46
CA ALA A 151 7.82 8.98 2.98
C ALA A 151 8.95 8.73 1.99
N ASN A 152 10.14 8.52 2.52
CA ASN A 152 11.33 8.13 1.77
C ASN A 152 11.59 6.62 1.94
N ASP A 153 12.52 6.07 1.16
CA ASP A 153 13.05 4.71 1.31
C ASP A 153 11.96 3.64 1.52
N VAL A 154 10.99 3.60 0.60
CA VAL A 154 9.85 2.68 0.66
C VAL A 154 10.25 1.30 0.19
N THR A 155 9.92 0.29 0.98
CA THR A 155 9.99 -1.14 0.64
C THR A 155 8.59 -1.72 0.44
N ASN A 156 8.46 -3.02 0.29
CA ASN A 156 7.16 -3.69 0.19
C ASN A 156 6.27 -3.55 1.46
N THR A 157 6.87 -3.37 2.62
CA THR A 157 6.16 -3.41 3.93
C THR A 157 6.58 -2.30 4.88
N THR A 158 7.48 -1.43 4.49
CA THR A 158 7.97 -0.34 5.34
C THR A 158 8.19 0.93 4.54
N ALA A 159 8.02 2.07 5.18
CA ALA A 159 8.37 3.38 4.67
C ALA A 159 9.11 4.16 5.76
N ILE A 160 9.95 5.12 5.38
CA ILE A 160 10.65 5.98 6.34
C ILE A 160 10.07 7.39 6.24
N ILE A 161 9.58 7.91 7.37
CA ILE A 161 9.14 9.29 7.51
C ILE A 161 10.27 10.08 8.16
N SER A 162 10.63 11.21 7.55
CA SER A 162 11.67 12.06 8.09
C SER A 162 11.31 12.59 9.48
N LYS A 163 12.32 12.76 10.33
CA LYS A 163 12.22 13.39 11.66
C LYS A 163 11.44 14.72 11.60
N ASP A 164 11.71 15.53 10.57
CA ASP A 164 11.10 16.86 10.44
C ASP A 164 9.62 16.78 10.10
N ASP A 165 9.21 15.88 9.20
CA ASP A 165 7.81 15.68 8.84
C ASP A 165 7.04 15.04 9.99
N MET A 166 7.65 14.07 10.69
CA MET A 166 7.05 13.50 11.90
C MET A 166 6.87 14.56 12.99
N THR A 167 7.87 15.44 13.21
CA THR A 167 7.76 16.54 14.16
C THR A 167 6.63 17.51 13.80
N LYS A 168 6.46 17.84 12.53
CA LYS A 168 5.32 18.66 12.07
C LYS A 168 3.99 17.99 12.39
N ALA A 169 3.88 16.68 12.09
CA ALA A 169 2.68 15.91 12.38
C ALA A 169 2.34 15.90 13.88
N LEU A 170 3.31 15.61 14.73
CA LEU A 170 3.12 15.57 16.18
C LEU A 170 2.64 16.91 16.75
N LYS A 171 3.07 18.04 16.17
CA LYS A 171 2.66 19.39 16.62
C LYS A 171 1.20 19.71 16.31
N THR A 172 0.56 18.96 15.42
CA THR A 172 -0.88 19.10 15.10
C THR A 172 -1.76 18.16 15.95
N THR A 173 -1.19 17.49 16.96
CA THR A 173 -1.89 16.53 17.80
C THR A 173 -1.87 16.96 19.28
N ASN A 174 -2.78 16.40 20.06
CA ASN A 174 -2.79 16.56 21.51
C ASN A 174 -1.76 15.66 22.24
N LEU A 175 -0.92 14.94 21.52
CA LEU A 175 0.07 14.00 22.09
C LEU A 175 1.06 14.70 23.01
N ARG A 176 1.38 15.97 22.79
CA ARG A 176 2.21 16.76 23.70
C ARG A 176 1.65 16.79 25.12
N TYR A 177 0.35 17.03 25.26
CA TYR A 177 -0.33 17.04 26.54
C TYR A 177 -0.38 15.65 27.17
N LEU A 178 -0.73 14.64 26.39
CA LEU A 178 -0.79 13.25 26.84
C LEU A 178 0.59 12.73 27.26
N ALA A 179 1.64 13.16 26.59
CA ALA A 179 3.01 12.77 26.90
C ALA A 179 3.66 13.58 28.02
N ASP A 180 3.00 14.57 28.61
CA ASP A 180 3.59 15.47 29.62
C ASP A 180 4.91 16.11 29.16
N ILE A 181 4.95 16.55 27.90
CA ILE A 181 6.15 17.19 27.36
C ILE A 181 6.15 18.67 27.76
N SER A 182 7.07 19.01 28.63
CA SER A 182 7.22 20.36 29.20
C SER A 182 8.06 21.30 28.34
N SER A 183 8.72 20.81 27.31
CA SER A 183 9.61 21.61 26.46
C SER A 183 8.89 22.80 25.82
N SER A 184 9.47 23.99 25.94
CA SER A 184 9.00 25.21 25.26
C SER A 184 9.05 25.07 23.73
N ALA A 185 9.89 24.19 23.20
CA ALA A 185 9.98 23.86 21.77
C ALA A 185 8.84 22.94 21.29
N GLY A 186 7.99 22.45 22.21
CA GLY A 186 6.92 21.52 21.91
C GLY A 186 7.41 20.07 21.77
N ILE A 187 6.54 19.22 21.21
CA ILE A 187 6.85 17.83 20.92
C ILE A 187 7.69 17.73 19.64
N ASN A 188 8.78 16.96 19.69
CA ASN A 188 9.67 16.75 18.55
C ASN A 188 10.07 15.27 18.46
N ALA A 189 10.02 14.69 17.27
CA ALA A 189 10.64 13.39 16.99
C ALA A 189 12.16 13.53 17.10
N LEU A 190 12.85 12.50 17.64
CA LEU A 190 14.31 12.53 17.82
C LEU A 190 15.07 11.93 16.63
N GLU A 191 14.41 11.08 15.85
CA GLU A 191 15.00 10.36 14.73
C GLU A 191 13.96 10.16 13.61
N ASP A 192 14.41 9.72 12.44
CA ASP A 192 13.53 9.28 11.37
C ASP A 192 12.74 8.04 11.80
N VAL A 193 11.48 7.96 11.40
CA VAL A 193 10.55 6.93 11.86
C VAL A 193 10.33 5.89 10.77
N THR A 194 10.73 4.65 11.06
CA THR A 194 10.36 3.51 10.21
C THR A 194 8.91 3.12 10.50
N VAL A 195 8.11 3.06 9.44
CA VAL A 195 6.66 2.82 9.48
C VAL A 195 6.35 1.49 8.80
N PRO A 196 6.19 0.40 9.55
CA PRO A 196 5.63 -0.83 9.01
C PRO A 196 4.18 -0.63 8.57
N TYR A 197 3.83 -1.16 7.39
CA TYR A 197 2.46 -1.18 6.90
C TYR A 197 2.08 -2.54 6.32
N GLU A 198 0.80 -2.85 6.40
CA GLU A 198 0.19 -4.04 5.85
C GLU A 198 -0.92 -3.62 4.85
N TYR A 199 -1.11 -4.39 3.81
CA TYR A 199 -2.14 -4.13 2.79
C TYR A 199 -2.72 -5.43 2.24
N ASP A 200 -3.92 -5.35 1.72
CA ASP A 200 -4.53 -6.43 0.97
C ASP A 200 -3.90 -6.51 -0.43
N SER A 201 -3.30 -7.64 -0.76
CA SER A 201 -2.58 -7.83 -2.02
C SER A 201 -3.50 -7.90 -3.25
N GLU A 202 -4.78 -8.26 -3.08
CA GLU A 202 -5.73 -8.40 -4.17
C GLU A 202 -6.33 -7.04 -4.55
N CYS A 203 -6.86 -6.31 -3.59
CA CYS A 203 -7.45 -4.99 -3.82
C CYS A 203 -6.46 -3.83 -3.68
N LYS A 204 -5.27 -4.07 -3.12
CA LYS A 204 -4.24 -3.06 -2.83
C LYS A 204 -4.75 -1.93 -1.93
N LEU A 205 -5.47 -2.28 -0.89
CA LEU A 205 -5.93 -1.36 0.15
C LEU A 205 -5.06 -1.51 1.40
N LEU A 206 -4.67 -0.40 2.00
CA LEU A 206 -3.96 -0.41 3.28
C LEU A 206 -4.91 -0.88 4.38
N ASN A 207 -4.49 -1.83 5.20
CA ASN A 207 -5.27 -2.32 6.33
C ASN A 207 -4.63 -2.03 7.69
N LYS A 208 -3.32 -1.84 7.75
CA LYS A 208 -2.67 -1.55 9.02
C LYS A 208 -1.42 -0.70 8.83
N ILE A 209 -1.21 0.25 9.73
CA ILE A 209 -0.01 1.10 9.79
C ILE A 209 0.41 1.19 11.24
N LYS A 210 1.71 1.08 11.51
CA LYS A 210 2.27 1.18 12.87
C LYS A 210 3.33 2.25 12.93
N LEU A 211 3.27 3.06 13.97
CA LEU A 211 4.28 4.07 14.30
C LEU A 211 4.86 3.76 15.68
N SER A 212 6.16 3.92 15.80
CA SER A 212 6.85 3.91 17.09
C SER A 212 7.84 5.06 17.09
N ILE A 213 7.52 6.12 17.82
CA ILE A 213 8.17 7.42 17.71
C ILE A 213 8.88 7.73 19.03
N LEU A 214 10.19 7.88 18.98
CA LEU A 214 10.94 8.42 20.10
C LEU A 214 10.88 9.95 20.06
N VAL A 215 10.40 10.55 21.14
CA VAL A 215 10.27 12.01 21.26
C VAL A 215 11.12 12.55 22.40
N ASN A 216 11.22 13.88 22.47
CA ASN A 216 11.92 14.54 23.56
C ASN A 216 11.42 14.09 24.94
N ASP A 217 12.24 14.31 25.97
CA ASP A 217 12.06 13.80 27.34
C ASP A 217 12.10 12.25 27.42
N ASN A 218 12.75 11.58 26.45
CA ASN A 218 12.91 10.12 26.34
C ASN A 218 11.58 9.35 26.37
N LYS A 219 10.52 9.95 25.87
CA LYS A 219 9.21 9.30 25.77
C LYS A 219 9.04 8.61 24.44
N LYS A 220 8.30 7.52 24.46
CA LYS A 220 8.00 6.72 23.27
C LYS A 220 6.50 6.74 23.03
N ILE A 221 6.10 7.05 21.81
CA ILE A 221 4.70 7.06 21.36
C ILE A 221 4.53 5.92 20.38
N ASN A 222 3.67 4.98 20.69
CA ASN A 222 3.28 3.90 19.79
C ASN A 222 1.87 4.18 19.30
N ILE A 223 1.66 4.09 17.96
CA ILE A 223 0.35 4.28 17.34
C ILE A 223 0.11 3.17 16.34
N THR A 224 -1.06 2.56 16.40
CA THR A 224 -1.52 1.58 15.41
C THR A 224 -2.79 2.09 14.75
N TYR A 225 -2.78 2.21 13.45
CA TYR A 225 -3.94 2.46 12.61
C TYR A 225 -4.42 1.13 12.04
N THR A 226 -5.72 0.85 12.13
CA THR A 226 -6.37 -0.29 11.48
C THR A 226 -7.53 0.22 10.63
N LEU A 227 -7.51 -0.10 9.35
CA LEU A 227 -8.48 0.35 8.36
C LEU A 227 -9.41 -0.80 8.00
N VAL A 228 -10.72 -0.54 8.04
CA VAL A 228 -11.76 -1.51 7.69
C VAL A 228 -12.65 -0.88 6.63
N TYR A 229 -12.59 -1.42 5.42
CA TYR A 229 -13.39 -1.00 4.27
C TYR A 229 -14.70 -1.80 4.22
N ASN A 230 -15.74 -1.22 3.65
CA ASN A 230 -17.09 -1.83 3.54
C ASN A 230 -17.78 -2.06 4.90
N ALA A 231 -17.57 -1.14 5.86
CA ALA A 231 -18.24 -1.16 7.15
C ALA A 231 -19.61 -0.45 7.09
#